data_16f1848bdb36d594c5a88bf2909a4139
#
_entry.id   16f1848bdb36d594c5a88bf2909a4139
#
_cell.length_a   1.000
_cell.length_b   1.000
_cell.length_c   1.000
_cell.angle_alpha   90.00
_cell.angle_beta   90.00
_cell.angle_gamma   90.00
#
_symmetry.space_group_name_H-M   'P 1'
#
loop_
_entity.id
_entity.type
_entity.pdbx_description
1 polymer ?
#
loop_
_entity_poly.entity_id
_entity_poly.type
_entity_poly.pdbx_seq_one_letter_code
_entity_poly.pdbx_strand_id
1 'polypeptide(L)'
;MNRIVLNETSYYGAGCRVAIADEIKKRGFKKVLLVTDKPLIQFGVAAKIEEVLKNADIPYEIYSEIKPNPTIKNVLDGLAAFKASGADCMVALGGGSSIDTAKAIGIINNNPEFTDVRSLEGVAPTKNKAVPTFAVPTTAGTAAEVTINYVITDEENRKKMVCVDPNDIPICAVIDCELMMSMPKGLTASTGLDALTHAIESYITPGAWTMSDMFEFKAIQLIHEHLYNAVQDGNDVKAREGMAEAQYIAGMGFSNVGLGIVHSMAHPLGAFYDTPHGVANALLLPYVMEYNADSPARAKYLGIAKAMGVNTDGMSVDEGVAAAIKAVRDLSISVNIPQHLSEIGVKKEDLHDLAVAAFNDVCTGGNPRPTSVEDIEKLYNIAF
;
A
#
# COMPACT_ATOMS: atom_id res chain seq x y z
N MET A 1 -22.42 -7.65 -9.28
CA MET A 1 -22.05 -6.47 -10.10
C MET A 1 -20.66 -6.05 -9.64
N ASN A 2 -19.68 -5.97 -10.53
CA ASN A 2 -18.33 -5.55 -10.19
C ASN A 2 -18.20 -4.04 -10.46
N ARG A 3 -17.50 -3.34 -9.58
CA ARG A 3 -17.20 -1.92 -9.67
C ARG A 3 -15.68 -1.74 -9.67
N ILE A 4 -15.17 -0.75 -10.41
CA ILE A 4 -13.78 -0.33 -10.37
C ILE A 4 -13.71 1.18 -10.20
N VAL A 5 -12.85 1.63 -9.31
CA VAL A 5 -12.56 3.05 -9.04
C VAL A 5 -11.08 3.25 -9.26
N LEU A 6 -10.73 4.20 -10.12
CA LEU A 6 -9.36 4.57 -10.47
C LEU A 6 -9.22 6.08 -10.47
N ASN A 7 -7.98 6.58 -10.52
CA ASN A 7 -7.69 7.99 -10.72
C ASN A 7 -8.31 8.52 -12.02
N GLU A 8 -8.65 9.80 -12.06
CA GLU A 8 -9.07 10.46 -13.30
C GLU A 8 -7.92 10.50 -14.33
N THR A 9 -6.68 10.65 -13.84
CA THR A 9 -5.47 10.70 -14.67
C THR A 9 -4.30 10.10 -13.90
N SER A 10 -3.38 9.44 -14.61
CA SER A 10 -2.10 9.01 -14.07
C SER A 10 -0.97 9.28 -15.05
N TYR A 11 0.19 9.65 -14.52
CA TYR A 11 1.43 9.83 -15.26
C TYR A 11 2.46 8.85 -14.74
N TYR A 12 3.20 8.25 -15.66
CA TYR A 12 4.15 7.22 -15.35
C TYR A 12 5.47 7.45 -16.12
N GLY A 13 6.60 7.17 -15.47
CA GLY A 13 7.93 7.20 -16.04
C GLY A 13 8.86 8.21 -15.38
N ALA A 14 10.16 8.05 -15.62
CA ALA A 14 11.20 8.92 -15.06
C ALA A 14 10.99 10.38 -15.44
N GLY A 15 10.99 11.28 -14.46
CA GLY A 15 10.77 12.71 -14.64
C GLY A 15 9.33 13.16 -14.88
N CYS A 16 8.34 12.26 -14.85
CA CYS A 16 6.94 12.61 -15.13
C CYS A 16 6.33 13.59 -14.11
N ARG A 17 6.99 13.84 -12.97
CA ARG A 17 6.58 14.84 -11.97
C ARG A 17 6.33 16.23 -12.53
N VAL A 18 6.92 16.57 -13.68
CA VAL A 18 6.70 17.89 -14.33
C VAL A 18 5.24 18.08 -14.75
N ALA A 19 4.49 17.00 -15.00
CA ALA A 19 3.08 17.06 -15.36
C ALA A 19 2.18 17.64 -14.24
N ILE A 20 2.64 17.63 -12.99
CA ILE A 20 1.89 18.19 -11.84
C ILE A 20 1.50 19.64 -12.10
N ALA A 21 2.45 20.46 -12.59
CA ALA A 21 2.22 21.88 -12.83
C ALA A 21 1.16 22.12 -13.93
N ASP A 22 1.22 21.35 -15.00
CA ASP A 22 0.27 21.46 -16.11
C ASP A 22 -1.14 21.03 -15.68
N GLU A 23 -1.25 19.94 -14.91
CA GLU A 23 -2.54 19.45 -14.40
C GLU A 23 -3.16 20.43 -13.39
N ILE A 24 -2.37 21.02 -12.50
CA ILE A 24 -2.83 22.06 -11.56
C ILE A 24 -3.41 23.24 -12.34
N LYS A 25 -2.66 23.77 -13.32
CA LYS A 25 -3.08 24.93 -14.14
C LYS A 25 -4.32 24.60 -14.98
N LYS A 26 -4.33 23.43 -15.66
CA LYS A 26 -5.44 22.98 -16.50
C LYS A 26 -6.74 22.82 -15.72
N ARG A 27 -6.66 22.34 -14.48
CA ARG A 27 -7.80 22.18 -13.58
C ARG A 27 -8.20 23.47 -12.87
N GLY A 28 -7.39 24.54 -13.01
CA GLY A 28 -7.69 25.88 -12.50
C GLY A 28 -7.38 26.10 -11.02
N PHE A 29 -6.63 25.18 -10.37
CA PHE A 29 -6.20 25.34 -8.98
C PHE A 29 -5.17 26.47 -8.86
N LYS A 30 -5.18 27.14 -7.69
CA LYS A 30 -4.43 28.39 -7.46
C LYS A 30 -3.31 28.25 -6.44
N LYS A 31 -3.47 27.38 -5.45
CA LYS A 31 -2.50 27.22 -4.36
C LYS A 31 -2.48 25.77 -3.87
N VAL A 32 -1.29 25.25 -3.62
CA VAL A 32 -1.03 23.87 -3.19
C VAL A 32 -0.69 23.82 -1.71
N LEU A 33 -1.22 22.85 -0.97
CA LEU A 33 -0.58 22.32 0.22
C LEU A 33 0.26 21.10 -0.18
N LEU A 34 1.59 21.20 -0.06
CA LEU A 34 2.51 20.06 -0.22
C LEU A 34 2.55 19.28 1.09
N VAL A 35 1.97 18.08 1.07
CA VAL A 35 1.91 17.17 2.22
C VAL A 35 3.02 16.14 2.07
N THR A 36 3.98 16.12 2.99
CA THR A 36 5.18 15.27 2.92
C THR A 36 5.71 14.96 4.31
N ASP A 37 6.85 14.28 4.43
CA ASP A 37 7.53 14.05 5.69
C ASP A 37 8.89 14.77 5.77
N LYS A 38 9.41 14.93 7.00
CA LYS A 38 10.70 15.62 7.24
C LYS A 38 11.88 14.90 6.58
N PRO A 39 11.99 13.57 6.59
CA PRO A 39 13.05 12.88 5.86
C PRO A 39 13.12 13.23 4.38
N LEU A 40 12.00 13.28 3.68
CA LEU A 40 11.97 13.62 2.25
C LEU A 40 12.42 15.06 1.97
N ILE A 41 12.16 15.99 2.90
CA ILE A 41 12.71 17.35 2.84
C ILE A 41 14.23 17.30 3.05
N GLN A 42 14.70 16.62 4.09
CA GLN A 42 16.12 16.54 4.44
C GLN A 42 16.98 15.86 3.35
N PHE A 43 16.42 14.84 2.69
CA PHE A 43 17.10 14.14 1.60
C PHE A 43 16.92 14.81 0.23
N GLY A 44 16.24 15.97 0.16
CA GLY A 44 16.09 16.73 -1.07
C GLY A 44 15.08 16.16 -2.06
N VAL A 45 14.29 15.16 -1.69
CA VAL A 45 13.24 14.60 -2.56
C VAL A 45 12.11 15.63 -2.73
N ALA A 46 11.68 16.27 -1.64
CA ALA A 46 10.66 17.31 -1.69
C ALA A 46 11.07 18.49 -2.56
N ALA A 47 12.36 18.87 -2.57
CA ALA A 47 12.88 19.94 -3.40
C ALA A 47 12.61 19.76 -4.90
N LYS A 48 12.54 18.51 -5.39
CA LYS A 48 12.21 18.22 -6.79
C LYS A 48 10.76 18.61 -7.15
N ILE A 49 9.83 18.47 -6.21
CA ILE A 49 8.43 18.92 -6.41
C ILE A 49 8.31 20.42 -6.20
N GLU A 50 9.01 20.97 -5.21
CA GLU A 50 9.07 22.43 -5.01
C GLU A 50 9.59 23.15 -6.25
N GLU A 51 10.62 22.58 -6.92
CA GLU A 51 11.16 23.11 -8.16
C GLU A 51 10.10 23.15 -9.28
N VAL A 52 9.31 22.09 -9.43
CA VAL A 52 8.21 22.03 -10.41
C VAL A 52 7.19 23.14 -10.12
N LEU A 53 6.80 23.33 -8.86
CA LEU A 53 5.81 24.34 -8.46
C LEU A 53 6.38 25.77 -8.66
N LYS A 54 7.64 26.00 -8.25
CA LYS A 54 8.33 27.30 -8.40
C LYS A 54 8.49 27.70 -9.86
N ASN A 55 8.96 26.78 -10.71
CA ASN A 55 9.15 27.05 -12.13
C ASN A 55 7.84 27.34 -12.88
N ALA A 56 6.73 26.92 -12.31
CA ALA A 56 5.39 27.17 -12.86
C ALA A 56 4.66 28.36 -12.21
N ASP A 57 5.31 29.09 -11.29
CA ASP A 57 4.73 30.17 -10.50
C ASP A 57 3.45 29.75 -9.72
N ILE A 58 3.42 28.51 -9.20
CA ILE A 58 2.33 27.98 -8.39
C ILE A 58 2.66 28.21 -6.91
N PRO A 59 1.87 29.04 -6.18
CA PRO A 59 2.05 29.23 -4.76
C PRO A 59 1.82 27.93 -3.98
N TYR A 60 2.64 27.67 -2.96
CA TYR A 60 2.49 26.50 -2.10
C TYR A 60 2.92 26.76 -0.68
N GLU A 61 2.41 25.96 0.24
CA GLU A 61 2.89 25.81 1.61
C GLU A 61 3.19 24.32 1.87
N ILE A 62 3.99 24.03 2.90
CA ILE A 62 4.41 22.66 3.22
C ILE A 62 3.84 22.25 4.58
N TYR A 63 3.22 21.08 4.63
CA TYR A 63 2.93 20.37 5.87
C TYR A 63 3.77 19.09 5.94
N SER A 64 4.62 18.98 6.98
CA SER A 64 5.63 17.90 7.09
C SER A 64 5.70 17.22 8.44
N GLU A 65 4.69 17.42 9.31
CA GLU A 65 4.64 16.79 10.64
C GLU A 65 4.05 15.36 10.59
N ILE A 66 4.38 14.61 9.54
CA ILE A 66 3.91 13.25 9.33
C ILE A 66 4.91 12.26 9.92
N LYS A 67 4.42 11.25 10.63
CA LYS A 67 5.20 10.15 11.16
C LYS A 67 4.97 8.88 10.31
N PRO A 68 5.92 7.93 10.32
CA PRO A 68 5.58 6.55 9.96
C PRO A 68 4.37 6.09 10.79
N ASN A 69 3.43 5.33 10.20
CA ASN A 69 2.16 5.00 10.84
C ASN A 69 1.40 6.28 11.26
N PRO A 70 0.82 7.05 10.31
CA PRO A 70 0.26 8.37 10.59
C PRO A 70 -0.86 8.29 11.61
N THR A 71 -0.90 9.27 12.51
CA THR A 71 -1.82 9.29 13.65
C THR A 71 -3.00 10.21 13.41
N ILE A 72 -4.04 10.07 14.24
CA ILE A 72 -5.17 11.03 14.28
C ILE A 72 -4.65 12.46 14.43
N LYS A 73 -3.63 12.68 15.26
CA LYS A 73 -3.03 14.01 15.46
C LYS A 73 -2.41 14.55 14.17
N ASN A 74 -1.70 13.73 13.40
CA ASN A 74 -1.15 14.16 12.11
C ASN A 74 -2.24 14.64 11.15
N VAL A 75 -3.38 13.96 11.11
CA VAL A 75 -4.53 14.35 10.29
C VAL A 75 -5.10 15.70 10.74
N LEU A 76 -5.35 15.87 12.04
CA LEU A 76 -5.96 17.10 12.58
C LEU A 76 -5.04 18.32 12.44
N ASP A 77 -3.74 18.17 12.69
CA ASP A 77 -2.74 19.22 12.49
C ASP A 77 -2.64 19.60 11.00
N GLY A 78 -2.66 18.58 10.11
CA GLY A 78 -2.65 18.78 8.67
C GLY A 78 -3.92 19.47 8.14
N LEU A 79 -5.08 19.14 8.69
CA LEU A 79 -6.34 19.82 8.39
C LEU A 79 -6.30 21.30 8.80
N ALA A 80 -5.74 21.59 9.96
CA ALA A 80 -5.54 22.98 10.41
C ALA A 80 -4.57 23.74 9.47
N ALA A 81 -3.48 23.09 9.06
CA ALA A 81 -2.52 23.66 8.10
C ALA A 81 -3.18 23.90 6.73
N PHE A 82 -3.99 22.95 6.22
CA PHE A 82 -4.71 23.13 4.97
C PHE A 82 -5.63 24.35 5.00
N LYS A 83 -6.44 24.47 6.05
CA LYS A 83 -7.36 25.61 6.22
C LYS A 83 -6.63 26.93 6.36
N ALA A 84 -5.52 26.98 7.10
CA ALA A 84 -4.71 28.19 7.30
C ALA A 84 -4.00 28.61 6.01
N SER A 85 -3.54 27.68 5.20
CA SER A 85 -2.83 27.95 3.95
C SER A 85 -3.68 28.63 2.89
N GLY A 86 -5.00 28.43 2.91
CA GLY A 86 -5.89 28.84 1.82
C GLY A 86 -5.64 28.09 0.51
N ALA A 87 -5.00 26.90 0.56
CA ALA A 87 -4.83 26.02 -0.59
C ALA A 87 -6.17 25.48 -1.08
N ASP A 88 -6.27 25.22 -2.38
CA ASP A 88 -7.47 24.64 -3.02
C ASP A 88 -7.23 23.22 -3.59
N CYS A 89 -5.98 22.74 -3.51
CA CYS A 89 -5.61 21.36 -3.80
C CYS A 89 -4.40 20.94 -2.95
N MET A 90 -4.09 19.64 -2.97
CA MET A 90 -2.93 19.08 -2.30
C MET A 90 -2.02 18.34 -3.29
N VAL A 91 -0.72 18.38 -3.03
CA VAL A 91 0.26 17.44 -3.59
C VAL A 91 0.77 16.58 -2.43
N ALA A 92 0.45 15.30 -2.44
CA ALA A 92 0.87 14.34 -1.42
C ALA A 92 2.13 13.61 -1.91
N LEU A 93 3.28 13.98 -1.37
CA LEU A 93 4.59 13.40 -1.73
C LEU A 93 5.06 12.48 -0.61
N GLY A 94 5.22 11.22 -0.89
CA GLY A 94 5.77 10.26 0.08
C GLY A 94 5.33 8.83 -0.12
N GLY A 95 5.56 7.99 0.88
CA GLY A 95 4.98 6.67 0.96
C GLY A 95 3.51 6.71 1.41
N GLY A 96 2.96 5.55 1.78
CA GLY A 96 1.58 5.46 2.27
C GLY A 96 1.24 6.48 3.33
N SER A 97 2.11 6.68 4.32
CA SER A 97 1.84 7.61 5.44
C SER A 97 1.51 9.03 5.01
N SER A 98 2.23 9.60 4.04
CA SER A 98 1.98 10.95 3.53
C SER A 98 0.70 11.00 2.70
N ILE A 99 0.47 10.02 1.85
CA ILE A 99 -0.70 9.97 0.97
C ILE A 99 -1.97 9.70 1.79
N ASP A 100 -1.93 8.77 2.75
CA ASP A 100 -3.06 8.44 3.64
C ASP A 100 -3.45 9.64 4.51
N THR A 101 -2.45 10.37 5.03
CA THR A 101 -2.71 11.61 5.77
C THR A 101 -3.41 12.65 4.88
N ALA A 102 -2.96 12.83 3.64
CA ALA A 102 -3.59 13.78 2.70
C ALA A 102 -5.03 13.36 2.35
N LYS A 103 -5.29 12.07 2.14
CA LYS A 103 -6.64 11.55 1.93
C LYS A 103 -7.55 11.87 3.11
N ALA A 104 -7.13 11.56 4.34
CA ALA A 104 -7.91 11.85 5.54
C ALA A 104 -8.15 13.36 5.72
N ILE A 105 -7.15 14.23 5.50
CA ILE A 105 -7.31 15.68 5.50
C ILE A 105 -8.38 16.10 4.49
N GLY A 106 -8.27 15.60 3.27
CA GLY A 106 -9.17 15.97 2.17
C GLY A 106 -10.62 15.55 2.41
N ILE A 107 -10.84 14.34 2.91
CA ILE A 107 -12.19 13.85 3.24
C ILE A 107 -12.82 14.68 4.37
N ILE A 108 -12.12 14.89 5.47
CA ILE A 108 -12.66 15.63 6.63
C ILE A 108 -12.91 17.10 6.27
N ASN A 109 -12.05 17.70 5.45
CA ASN A 109 -12.25 19.10 5.03
C ASN A 109 -13.61 19.29 4.33
N ASN A 110 -13.99 18.37 3.47
CA ASN A 110 -15.22 18.45 2.68
C ASN A 110 -16.42 17.72 3.30
N ASN A 111 -16.19 16.95 4.37
CA ASN A 111 -17.21 16.25 5.16
C ASN A 111 -16.95 16.50 6.66
N PRO A 112 -17.21 17.73 7.17
CA PRO A 112 -16.81 18.14 8.52
C PRO A 112 -17.52 17.38 9.65
N GLU A 113 -18.59 16.67 9.36
CA GLU A 113 -19.24 15.75 10.28
C GLU A 113 -18.35 14.59 10.72
N PHE A 114 -17.30 14.28 9.95
CA PHE A 114 -16.29 13.24 10.24
C PHE A 114 -15.01 13.81 10.87
N THR A 115 -15.05 14.97 11.53
CA THR A 115 -13.88 15.56 12.22
C THR A 115 -13.32 14.67 13.32
N ASP A 116 -14.14 13.83 13.96
CA ASP A 116 -13.63 12.68 14.70
C ASP A 116 -13.14 11.63 13.71
N VAL A 117 -11.82 11.54 13.53
CA VAL A 117 -11.18 10.65 12.55
C VAL A 117 -11.57 9.18 12.76
N ARG A 118 -11.92 8.78 13.99
CA ARG A 118 -12.38 7.42 14.29
C ARG A 118 -13.68 7.05 13.56
N SER A 119 -14.51 8.04 13.28
CA SER A 119 -15.76 7.82 12.54
C SER A 119 -15.57 7.45 11.06
N LEU A 120 -14.34 7.54 10.56
CA LEU A 120 -13.98 7.14 9.19
C LEU A 120 -13.57 5.68 9.07
N GLU A 121 -13.41 4.96 10.20
CA GLU A 121 -13.02 3.54 10.15
C GLU A 121 -14.05 2.68 9.42
N GLY A 122 -13.56 1.75 8.60
CA GLY A 122 -14.39 0.93 7.73
C GLY A 122 -14.90 1.73 6.52
N VAL A 123 -16.17 1.57 6.18
CA VAL A 123 -16.82 2.27 5.07
C VAL A 123 -17.67 3.42 5.63
N ALA A 124 -17.12 4.61 5.67
CA ALA A 124 -17.84 5.79 6.14
C ALA A 124 -18.81 6.31 5.07
N PRO A 125 -20.03 6.76 5.45
CA PRO A 125 -21.03 7.27 4.52
C PRO A 125 -20.78 8.75 4.16
N THR A 126 -19.58 9.08 3.68
CA THR A 126 -19.21 10.41 3.22
C THR A 126 -20.02 10.79 1.99
N LYS A 127 -20.32 12.07 1.81
CA LYS A 127 -21.17 12.57 0.72
C LYS A 127 -20.39 13.32 -0.34
N ASN A 128 -19.32 13.99 0.08
CA ASN A 128 -18.55 14.87 -0.78
C ASN A 128 -17.18 14.22 -1.09
N LYS A 129 -16.70 14.40 -2.32
CA LYS A 129 -15.34 14.06 -2.68
C LYS A 129 -14.34 14.80 -1.79
N ALA A 130 -13.20 14.18 -1.53
CA ALA A 130 -12.07 14.80 -0.85
C ALA A 130 -11.58 16.07 -1.58
N VAL A 131 -10.76 16.85 -0.91
CA VAL A 131 -9.98 17.91 -1.56
C VAL A 131 -9.17 17.29 -2.71
N PRO A 132 -9.16 17.90 -3.91
CA PRO A 132 -8.39 17.40 -5.04
C PRO A 132 -6.92 17.18 -4.67
N THR A 133 -6.46 15.94 -4.80
CA THR A 133 -5.11 15.54 -4.41
C THR A 133 -4.36 14.94 -5.60
N PHE A 134 -3.13 15.40 -5.80
CA PHE A 134 -2.13 14.82 -6.69
C PHE A 134 -1.21 13.96 -5.84
N ALA A 135 -1.26 12.65 -6.00
CA ALA A 135 -0.46 11.73 -5.21
C ALA A 135 0.83 11.33 -5.93
N VAL A 136 1.95 11.48 -5.25
CA VAL A 136 3.30 11.28 -5.79
C VAL A 136 4.03 10.31 -4.88
N PRO A 137 3.99 8.99 -5.16
CA PRO A 137 4.62 7.99 -4.32
C PRO A 137 6.15 8.06 -4.38
N THR A 138 6.78 7.83 -3.23
CA THR A 138 8.24 7.69 -3.11
C THR A 138 8.66 6.29 -2.67
N THR A 139 7.69 5.38 -2.52
CA THR A 139 7.88 3.95 -2.25
C THR A 139 7.14 3.12 -3.29
N ALA A 140 7.63 1.92 -3.55
CA ALA A 140 7.01 0.99 -4.47
C ALA A 140 6.38 -0.19 -3.68
N GLY A 141 5.22 0.04 -3.06
CA GLY A 141 4.58 -0.95 -2.19
C GLY A 141 3.10 -0.73 -1.97
N THR A 142 2.73 0.36 -1.31
CA THR A 142 1.37 0.58 -0.78
C THR A 142 0.31 0.90 -1.83
N ALA A 143 0.72 1.42 -2.99
CA ALA A 143 -0.18 1.92 -4.03
C ALA A 143 -1.22 2.94 -3.54
N ALA A 144 -0.93 3.67 -2.45
CA ALA A 144 -1.87 4.61 -1.84
C ALA A 144 -2.36 5.69 -2.82
N GLU A 145 -1.59 5.96 -3.88
CA GLU A 145 -1.91 6.93 -4.94
C GLU A 145 -3.07 6.48 -5.84
N VAL A 146 -3.43 5.19 -5.85
CA VAL A 146 -4.50 4.65 -6.70
C VAL A 146 -5.60 3.92 -5.92
N THR A 147 -5.50 3.89 -4.60
CA THR A 147 -6.44 3.16 -3.75
C THR A 147 -7.54 4.07 -3.19
N ILE A 148 -8.69 3.46 -2.90
CA ILE A 148 -9.79 4.05 -2.13
C ILE A 148 -9.61 3.81 -0.62
N ASN A 149 -8.47 3.30 -0.21
CA ASN A 149 -8.16 2.95 1.18
C ASN A 149 -7.11 3.90 1.73
N TYR A 150 -7.17 4.14 3.02
CA TYR A 150 -6.12 4.81 3.80
C TYR A 150 -6.10 4.27 5.23
N VAL A 151 -4.96 4.34 5.88
CA VAL A 151 -4.76 3.77 7.23
C VAL A 151 -4.27 4.85 8.17
N ILE A 152 -5.02 5.08 9.25
CA ILE A 152 -4.67 6.03 10.31
C ILE A 152 -4.56 5.29 11.63
N THR A 153 -3.53 5.60 12.41
CA THR A 153 -3.30 4.99 13.72
C THR A 153 -4.05 5.75 14.80
N ASP A 154 -4.91 5.06 15.53
CA ASP A 154 -5.44 5.50 16.80
C ASP A 154 -4.47 5.08 17.91
N GLU A 155 -3.62 6.03 18.33
CA GLU A 155 -2.60 5.77 19.36
C GLU A 155 -3.23 5.48 20.74
N GLU A 156 -4.42 6.04 21.02
CA GLU A 156 -5.13 5.84 22.28
C GLU A 156 -5.63 4.41 22.42
N ASN A 157 -6.24 3.87 21.36
CA ASN A 157 -6.77 2.52 21.35
C ASN A 157 -5.78 1.47 20.79
N ARG A 158 -4.54 1.88 20.45
CA ARG A 158 -3.49 1.02 19.86
C ARG A 158 -3.98 0.24 18.64
N LYS A 159 -4.68 0.93 17.75
CA LYS A 159 -5.34 0.31 16.62
C LYS A 159 -4.97 1.01 15.31
N LYS A 160 -4.74 0.24 14.26
CA LYS A 160 -4.70 0.74 12.89
C LYS A 160 -6.12 0.73 12.33
N MET A 161 -6.65 1.90 12.04
CA MET A 161 -7.97 2.07 11.43
C MET A 161 -7.82 2.04 9.92
N VAL A 162 -8.37 1.02 9.29
CA VAL A 162 -8.48 0.95 7.83
C VAL A 162 -9.76 1.66 7.43
N CYS A 163 -9.61 2.72 6.64
CA CYS A 163 -10.72 3.52 6.11
C CYS A 163 -10.86 3.22 4.61
N VAL A 164 -12.09 3.05 4.15
CA VAL A 164 -12.40 2.72 2.75
C VAL A 164 -13.45 3.70 2.23
N ASP A 165 -13.05 4.58 1.33
CA ASP A 165 -13.93 5.61 0.80
C ASP A 165 -13.62 5.95 -0.67
N PRO A 166 -14.51 5.62 -1.62
CA PRO A 166 -14.31 5.99 -3.03
C PRO A 166 -14.18 7.49 -3.28
N ASN A 167 -14.62 8.33 -2.33
CA ASN A 167 -14.55 9.78 -2.43
C ASN A 167 -13.14 10.32 -2.12
N ASP A 168 -12.24 9.50 -1.58
CA ASP A 168 -10.88 9.92 -1.20
C ASP A 168 -9.83 9.70 -2.28
N ILE A 169 -10.15 8.94 -3.34
CA ILE A 169 -9.16 8.59 -4.34
C ILE A 169 -8.49 9.84 -4.92
N PRO A 170 -7.15 9.90 -5.00
CA PRO A 170 -6.46 11.02 -5.62
C PRO A 170 -6.91 11.22 -7.07
N ILE A 171 -7.15 12.47 -7.46
CA ILE A 171 -7.57 12.79 -8.82
C ILE A 171 -6.50 12.51 -9.86
N CYS A 172 -5.24 12.58 -9.44
CA CYS A 172 -4.08 12.36 -10.29
C CYS A 172 -3.01 11.60 -9.52
N ALA A 173 -2.49 10.53 -10.11
CA ALA A 173 -1.30 9.83 -9.63
C ALA A 173 -0.10 10.15 -10.52
N VAL A 174 1.05 10.43 -9.92
CA VAL A 174 2.29 10.75 -10.64
C VAL A 174 3.40 9.83 -10.17
N ILE A 175 3.63 8.77 -10.93
CA ILE A 175 4.51 7.66 -10.59
C ILE A 175 5.88 7.90 -11.24
N ASP A 176 6.73 8.67 -10.56
CA ASP A 176 8.07 9.03 -11.00
C ASP A 176 9.11 8.20 -10.25
N CYS A 177 9.68 7.21 -10.91
CA CYS A 177 10.67 6.31 -10.30
C CYS A 177 11.94 7.04 -9.79
N GLU A 178 12.28 8.22 -10.32
CA GLU A 178 13.40 9.02 -9.83
C GLU A 178 13.19 9.54 -8.39
N LEU A 179 11.95 9.57 -7.91
CA LEU A 179 11.63 9.94 -6.53
C LEU A 179 11.76 8.74 -5.56
N MET A 180 11.92 7.52 -6.11
CA MET A 180 12.08 6.27 -5.36
C MET A 180 13.53 5.80 -5.29
N MET A 181 14.47 6.44 -6.01
CA MET A 181 15.87 6.01 -6.12
C MET A 181 16.62 6.05 -4.77
N SER A 182 16.19 6.90 -3.83
CA SER A 182 16.84 7.04 -2.53
C SER A 182 16.39 6.01 -1.49
N MET A 183 15.46 5.11 -1.82
CA MET A 183 15.01 4.07 -0.88
C MET A 183 16.17 3.14 -0.48
N PRO A 184 16.41 2.91 0.83
CA PRO A 184 17.35 1.91 1.31
C PRO A 184 16.94 0.49 0.88
N LYS A 185 17.92 -0.42 0.78
CA LYS A 185 17.69 -1.82 0.36
C LYS A 185 16.58 -2.53 1.16
N GLY A 186 16.59 -2.40 2.48
CA GLY A 186 15.58 -3.01 3.35
C GLY A 186 14.17 -2.48 3.10
N LEU A 187 14.03 -1.16 2.86
CA LEU A 187 12.75 -0.56 2.52
C LEU A 187 12.29 -1.00 1.11
N THR A 188 13.22 -1.05 0.14
CA THR A 188 12.92 -1.55 -1.20
C THR A 188 12.40 -3.00 -1.16
N ALA A 189 13.07 -3.87 -0.38
CA ALA A 189 12.68 -5.27 -0.23
C ALA A 189 11.30 -5.41 0.41
N SER A 190 11.09 -4.76 1.56
CA SER A 190 9.84 -4.89 2.32
C SER A 190 8.65 -4.29 1.57
N THR A 191 8.79 -3.12 0.96
CA THR A 191 7.68 -2.51 0.19
C THR A 191 7.39 -3.28 -1.09
N GLY A 192 8.41 -3.81 -1.77
CA GLY A 192 8.20 -4.61 -2.97
C GLY A 192 7.49 -5.95 -2.69
N LEU A 193 7.79 -6.59 -1.56
CA LEU A 193 7.06 -7.78 -1.12
C LEU A 193 5.69 -7.46 -0.54
N ASP A 194 5.48 -6.25 -0.01
CA ASP A 194 4.17 -5.73 0.32
C ASP A 194 3.28 -5.64 -0.93
N ALA A 195 3.80 -5.08 -2.03
CA ALA A 195 3.12 -5.07 -3.32
C ALA A 195 2.83 -6.49 -3.83
N LEU A 196 3.74 -7.45 -3.64
CA LEU A 196 3.52 -8.85 -3.99
C LEU A 196 2.39 -9.46 -3.14
N THR A 197 2.35 -9.13 -1.86
CA THR A 197 1.29 -9.58 -0.95
C THR A 197 -0.06 -9.04 -1.38
N HIS A 198 -0.15 -7.74 -1.69
CA HIS A 198 -1.35 -7.13 -2.25
C HIS A 198 -1.83 -7.88 -3.48
N ALA A 199 -0.94 -8.11 -4.45
CA ALA A 199 -1.27 -8.77 -5.71
C ALA A 199 -1.72 -10.23 -5.51
N ILE A 200 -1.06 -11.00 -4.65
CA ILE A 200 -1.42 -12.40 -4.41
C ILE A 200 -2.74 -12.50 -3.65
N GLU A 201 -2.93 -11.74 -2.56
CA GLU A 201 -4.17 -11.80 -1.79
C GLU A 201 -5.38 -11.39 -2.63
N SER A 202 -5.28 -10.29 -3.36
CA SER A 202 -6.36 -9.82 -4.24
C SER A 202 -6.59 -10.74 -5.44
N TYR A 203 -5.56 -11.45 -5.93
CA TYR A 203 -5.74 -12.46 -6.96
C TYR A 203 -6.59 -13.63 -6.50
N ILE A 204 -6.45 -14.05 -5.24
CA ILE A 204 -7.15 -15.22 -4.69
C ILE A 204 -8.42 -14.90 -3.89
N THR A 205 -8.69 -13.61 -3.57
CA THR A 205 -9.90 -13.21 -2.83
C THR A 205 -11.19 -13.63 -3.53
N PRO A 206 -12.28 -13.93 -2.80
CA PRO A 206 -13.59 -14.19 -3.41
C PRO A 206 -14.15 -13.02 -4.24
N GLY A 207 -13.72 -11.80 -3.97
CA GLY A 207 -14.08 -10.59 -4.73
C GLY A 207 -13.41 -10.49 -6.10
N ALA A 208 -12.40 -11.31 -6.38
CA ALA A 208 -11.62 -11.25 -7.62
C ALA A 208 -12.44 -11.63 -8.86
N TRP A 209 -12.14 -10.96 -9.96
CA TRP A 209 -12.79 -11.18 -11.25
C TRP A 209 -11.81 -10.87 -12.40
N THR A 210 -12.22 -11.11 -13.64
CA THR A 210 -11.31 -11.07 -14.81
C THR A 210 -10.43 -9.82 -14.89
N MET A 211 -10.95 -8.61 -14.59
CA MET A 211 -10.11 -7.41 -14.66
C MET A 211 -9.12 -7.34 -13.52
N SER A 212 -9.53 -7.62 -12.28
CA SER A 212 -8.58 -7.67 -11.16
C SER A 212 -7.53 -8.74 -11.37
N ASP A 213 -7.94 -9.94 -11.79
CA ASP A 213 -7.00 -11.04 -12.08
C ASP A 213 -5.93 -10.63 -13.11
N MET A 214 -6.29 -9.84 -14.12
CA MET A 214 -5.37 -9.34 -15.13
C MET A 214 -4.35 -8.37 -14.54
N PHE A 215 -4.78 -7.46 -13.68
CA PHE A 215 -3.89 -6.53 -13.00
C PHE A 215 -2.93 -7.28 -12.05
N GLU A 216 -3.48 -8.15 -11.22
CA GLU A 216 -2.69 -8.85 -10.21
C GLU A 216 -1.68 -9.82 -10.82
N PHE A 217 -2.07 -10.57 -11.85
CA PHE A 217 -1.14 -11.42 -12.57
C PHE A 217 0.04 -10.62 -13.14
N LYS A 218 -0.24 -9.46 -13.75
CA LYS A 218 0.81 -8.59 -14.30
C LYS A 218 1.69 -7.98 -13.21
N ALA A 219 1.10 -7.57 -12.10
CA ALA A 219 1.84 -7.05 -10.94
C ALA A 219 2.81 -8.10 -10.38
N ILE A 220 2.34 -9.34 -10.13
CA ILE A 220 3.20 -10.44 -9.66
C ILE A 220 4.37 -10.67 -10.63
N GLN A 221 4.10 -10.69 -11.93
CA GLN A 221 5.13 -10.86 -12.95
C GLN A 221 6.19 -9.77 -12.88
N LEU A 222 5.80 -8.51 -12.85
CA LEU A 222 6.73 -7.38 -12.80
C LEU A 222 7.56 -7.37 -11.49
N ILE A 223 6.94 -7.70 -10.36
CA ILE A 223 7.66 -7.79 -9.08
C ILE A 223 8.73 -8.89 -9.14
N HIS A 224 8.38 -10.06 -9.68
CA HIS A 224 9.35 -11.14 -9.88
C HIS A 224 10.51 -10.71 -10.78
N GLU A 225 10.23 -9.99 -11.87
CA GLU A 225 11.25 -9.55 -12.82
C GLU A 225 12.18 -8.47 -12.26
N HIS A 226 11.71 -7.60 -11.36
CA HIS A 226 12.39 -6.36 -11.00
C HIS A 226 12.84 -6.24 -9.55
N LEU A 227 12.15 -6.87 -8.58
CA LEU A 227 12.41 -6.63 -7.16
C LEU A 227 13.83 -6.95 -6.74
N TYR A 228 14.34 -8.12 -7.14
CA TYR A 228 15.70 -8.52 -6.77
C TYR A 228 16.73 -7.47 -7.23
N ASN A 229 16.66 -7.05 -8.49
CA ASN A 229 17.60 -6.08 -9.05
C ASN A 229 17.46 -4.71 -8.38
N ALA A 230 16.23 -4.23 -8.12
CA ALA A 230 15.98 -2.99 -7.40
C ALA A 230 16.57 -2.98 -5.98
N VAL A 231 16.61 -4.15 -5.31
CA VAL A 231 17.23 -4.31 -3.99
C VAL A 231 18.75 -4.37 -4.08
N GLN A 232 19.30 -5.07 -5.09
CA GLN A 232 20.76 -5.20 -5.24
C GLN A 232 21.40 -3.88 -5.64
N ASP A 233 20.82 -3.20 -6.62
CA ASP A 233 21.27 -1.87 -7.08
C ASP A 233 20.11 -0.86 -7.04
N GLY A 234 20.11 -0.02 -6.02
CA GLY A 234 19.12 1.07 -5.87
C GLY A 234 19.14 2.11 -7.00
N ASN A 235 20.21 2.13 -7.82
CA ASN A 235 20.36 3.04 -8.96
C ASN A 235 19.95 2.40 -10.30
N ASP A 236 19.54 1.14 -10.31
CA ASP A 236 18.95 0.52 -11.51
C ASP A 236 17.59 1.15 -11.82
N VAL A 237 17.60 2.14 -12.71
CA VAL A 237 16.40 2.90 -13.10
C VAL A 237 15.33 1.97 -13.66
N LYS A 238 15.73 0.97 -14.48
CA LYS A 238 14.79 0.02 -15.08
C LYS A 238 14.11 -0.84 -14.02
N ALA A 239 14.87 -1.32 -13.03
CA ALA A 239 14.31 -2.10 -11.95
C ALA A 239 13.39 -1.25 -11.05
N ARG A 240 13.78 0.00 -10.75
CA ARG A 240 12.94 0.96 -10.00
C ARG A 240 11.65 1.28 -10.74
N GLU A 241 11.75 1.52 -12.04
CA GLU A 241 10.58 1.80 -12.89
C GLU A 241 9.64 0.60 -12.93
N GLY A 242 10.16 -0.61 -13.12
CA GLY A 242 9.36 -1.83 -13.10
C GLY A 242 8.66 -2.06 -11.75
N MET A 243 9.31 -1.77 -10.62
CA MET A 243 8.68 -1.85 -9.30
C MET A 243 7.63 -0.76 -9.08
N ALA A 244 7.87 0.46 -9.58
CA ALA A 244 6.90 1.56 -9.51
C ALA A 244 5.64 1.23 -10.32
N GLU A 245 5.79 0.62 -11.50
CA GLU A 245 4.67 0.14 -12.31
C GLU A 245 3.93 -1.00 -11.62
N ALA A 246 4.66 -1.98 -11.11
CA ALA A 246 4.09 -3.17 -10.50
C ALA A 246 3.17 -2.84 -9.32
N GLN A 247 3.61 -1.99 -8.39
CA GLN A 247 2.82 -1.61 -7.23
C GLN A 247 1.56 -0.82 -7.63
N TYR A 248 1.66 0.07 -8.63
CA TYR A 248 0.52 0.82 -9.13
C TYR A 248 -0.53 -0.10 -9.77
N ILE A 249 -0.10 -1.07 -10.59
CA ILE A 249 -0.98 -2.07 -11.18
C ILE A 249 -1.64 -2.93 -10.10
N ALA A 250 -0.90 -3.39 -9.08
CA ALA A 250 -1.48 -4.10 -7.94
C ALA A 250 -2.55 -3.25 -7.25
N GLY A 251 -2.30 -1.94 -7.06
CA GLY A 251 -3.27 -1.00 -6.49
C GLY A 251 -4.56 -0.89 -7.26
N MET A 252 -4.48 -0.89 -8.60
CA MET A 252 -5.67 -0.89 -9.46
C MET A 252 -6.57 -2.11 -9.22
N GLY A 253 -5.99 -3.24 -8.86
CA GLY A 253 -6.72 -4.46 -8.55
C GLY A 253 -7.20 -4.50 -7.10
N PHE A 254 -6.29 -4.61 -6.12
CA PHE A 254 -6.66 -4.89 -4.73
C PHE A 254 -7.57 -3.83 -4.09
N SER A 255 -7.42 -2.57 -4.47
CA SER A 255 -8.28 -1.49 -4.00
C SER A 255 -9.77 -1.73 -4.27
N ASN A 256 -10.09 -2.53 -5.27
CA ASN A 256 -11.45 -2.77 -5.73
C ASN A 256 -12.03 -4.13 -5.35
N VAL A 257 -11.19 -5.08 -4.90
CA VAL A 257 -11.63 -6.44 -4.57
C VAL A 257 -11.31 -6.87 -3.15
N GLY A 258 -10.43 -6.15 -2.46
CA GLY A 258 -10.03 -6.44 -1.08
C GLY A 258 -8.82 -7.35 -0.97
N LEU A 259 -8.43 -7.61 0.28
CA LEU A 259 -7.26 -8.37 0.69
C LEU A 259 -7.68 -9.59 1.53
N GLY A 260 -6.75 -10.19 2.27
CA GLY A 260 -6.99 -11.38 3.07
C GLY A 260 -6.26 -11.36 4.41
N ILE A 261 -6.02 -12.55 4.98
CA ILE A 261 -5.49 -12.67 6.33
C ILE A 261 -3.99 -12.40 6.46
N VAL A 262 -3.20 -12.28 5.39
CA VAL A 262 -1.82 -11.78 5.52
C VAL A 262 -1.86 -10.37 6.10
N HIS A 263 -2.65 -9.47 5.49
CA HIS A 263 -2.81 -8.11 5.97
C HIS A 263 -3.46 -8.06 7.36
N SER A 264 -4.50 -8.87 7.60
CA SER A 264 -5.12 -8.97 8.92
C SER A 264 -4.13 -9.37 10.02
N MET A 265 -3.22 -10.28 9.73
CA MET A 265 -2.17 -10.72 10.65
C MET A 265 -1.02 -9.70 10.77
N ALA A 266 -0.72 -8.94 9.72
CA ALA A 266 0.33 -7.93 9.73
C ALA A 266 -0.04 -6.67 10.52
N HIS A 267 -1.30 -6.25 10.53
CA HIS A 267 -1.75 -5.03 11.21
C HIS A 267 -1.49 -5.07 12.72
N PRO A 268 -1.84 -6.14 13.46
CA PRO A 268 -1.52 -6.24 14.89
C PRO A 268 -0.02 -6.22 15.18
N LEU A 269 0.82 -6.81 14.32
CA LEU A 269 2.28 -6.74 14.48
C LEU A 269 2.79 -5.29 14.42
N GLY A 270 2.20 -4.48 13.54
CA GLY A 270 2.48 -3.05 13.51
C GLY A 270 1.97 -2.31 14.75
N ALA A 271 0.82 -2.66 15.29
CA ALA A 271 0.21 -1.99 16.45
C ALA A 271 0.89 -2.36 17.77
N PHE A 272 1.30 -3.63 17.96
CA PHE A 272 1.87 -4.14 19.21
C PHE A 272 3.39 -3.98 19.29
N TYR A 273 4.08 -4.09 18.13
CA TYR A 273 5.55 -4.17 18.06
C TYR A 273 6.18 -3.08 17.19
N ASP A 274 5.38 -2.18 16.61
CA ASP A 274 5.84 -1.19 15.62
C ASP A 274 6.59 -1.83 14.43
N THR A 275 6.25 -3.09 14.12
CA THR A 275 6.83 -3.80 12.98
C THR A 275 6.51 -3.06 11.69
N PRO A 276 7.48 -2.77 10.82
CA PRO A 276 7.22 -2.18 9.53
C PRO A 276 6.24 -3.04 8.72
N HIS A 277 5.19 -2.44 8.18
CA HIS A 277 4.06 -3.13 7.53
C HIS A 277 4.52 -4.13 6.46
N GLY A 278 5.36 -3.68 5.53
CA GLY A 278 5.86 -4.54 4.45
C GLY A 278 6.74 -5.70 4.95
N VAL A 279 7.43 -5.56 6.10
CA VAL A 279 8.18 -6.68 6.71
C VAL A 279 7.21 -7.72 7.24
N ALA A 280 6.16 -7.30 7.96
CA ALA A 280 5.15 -8.20 8.51
C ALA A 280 4.43 -8.98 7.39
N ASN A 281 3.98 -8.29 6.34
CA ASN A 281 3.33 -8.92 5.20
C ASN A 281 4.27 -9.91 4.48
N ALA A 282 5.50 -9.51 4.19
CA ALA A 282 6.48 -10.33 3.49
C ALA A 282 6.82 -11.64 4.24
N LEU A 283 6.94 -11.56 5.57
CA LEU A 283 7.21 -12.70 6.44
C LEU A 283 6.03 -13.68 6.45
N LEU A 284 4.81 -13.16 6.60
CA LEU A 284 3.60 -13.97 6.78
C LEU A 284 3.10 -14.59 5.48
N LEU A 285 3.36 -13.96 4.33
CA LEU A 285 2.79 -14.35 3.05
C LEU A 285 2.97 -15.84 2.71
N PRO A 286 4.15 -16.47 2.77
CA PRO A 286 4.31 -17.88 2.42
C PRO A 286 3.49 -18.83 3.30
N TYR A 287 3.37 -18.53 4.59
CA TYR A 287 2.60 -19.36 5.54
C TYR A 287 1.10 -19.28 5.28
N VAL A 288 0.61 -18.08 5.00
CA VAL A 288 -0.80 -17.88 4.66
C VAL A 288 -1.12 -18.48 3.28
N MET A 289 -0.19 -18.42 2.33
CA MET A 289 -0.37 -19.10 1.04
C MET A 289 -0.54 -20.63 1.23
N GLU A 290 0.24 -21.25 2.11
CA GLU A 290 0.08 -22.67 2.45
C GLU A 290 -1.32 -22.95 3.02
N TYR A 291 -1.80 -22.13 3.94
CA TYR A 291 -3.14 -22.23 4.50
C TYR A 291 -4.24 -22.09 3.43
N ASN A 292 -4.12 -21.05 2.60
CA ASN A 292 -5.11 -20.73 1.57
C ASN A 292 -5.07 -21.67 0.35
N ALA A 293 -4.04 -22.53 0.23
CA ALA A 293 -3.99 -23.55 -0.80
C ALA A 293 -5.17 -24.55 -0.71
N ASP A 294 -5.80 -24.70 0.46
CA ASP A 294 -6.99 -25.52 0.67
C ASP A 294 -8.29 -24.69 0.55
N SER A 295 -8.35 -23.77 -0.39
CA SER A 295 -9.51 -22.93 -0.66
C SER A 295 -10.06 -23.13 -2.07
N PRO A 296 -11.25 -22.57 -2.38
CA PRO A 296 -11.77 -22.57 -3.76
C PRO A 296 -10.83 -21.91 -4.77
N ALA A 297 -9.90 -21.05 -4.32
CA ALA A 297 -8.92 -20.38 -5.18
C ALA A 297 -7.69 -21.24 -5.53
N ARG A 298 -7.62 -22.52 -5.07
CA ARG A 298 -6.47 -23.40 -5.26
C ARG A 298 -5.92 -23.42 -6.69
N ALA A 299 -6.80 -23.47 -7.70
CA ALA A 299 -6.39 -23.51 -9.11
C ALA A 299 -5.64 -22.24 -9.56
N LYS A 300 -5.86 -21.10 -8.91
CA LYS A 300 -5.17 -19.83 -9.22
C LYS A 300 -3.67 -19.85 -8.89
N TYR A 301 -3.22 -20.78 -8.05
CA TYR A 301 -1.80 -20.94 -7.72
C TYR A 301 -0.93 -21.31 -8.93
N LEU A 302 -1.47 -22.03 -9.94
CA LEU A 302 -0.78 -22.23 -11.22
C LEU A 302 -0.48 -20.87 -11.91
N GLY A 303 -1.43 -19.93 -11.84
CA GLY A 303 -1.25 -18.58 -12.35
C GLY A 303 -0.19 -17.81 -11.57
N ILE A 304 -0.19 -17.91 -10.22
CA ILE A 304 0.84 -17.30 -9.37
C ILE A 304 2.22 -17.87 -9.71
N ALA A 305 2.36 -19.21 -9.77
CA ALA A 305 3.63 -19.86 -10.14
C ALA A 305 4.14 -19.36 -11.51
N LYS A 306 3.24 -19.29 -12.50
CA LYS A 306 3.57 -18.79 -13.84
C LYS A 306 4.03 -17.32 -13.82
N ALA A 307 3.32 -16.47 -13.10
CA ALA A 307 3.69 -15.06 -12.96
C ALA A 307 5.04 -14.90 -12.22
N MET A 308 5.35 -15.81 -11.28
CA MET A 308 6.65 -15.92 -10.60
C MET A 308 7.75 -16.60 -11.46
N GLY A 309 7.56 -16.68 -12.78
CA GLY A 309 8.58 -17.19 -13.71
C GLY A 309 8.74 -18.70 -13.78
N VAL A 310 7.86 -19.48 -13.14
CA VAL A 310 7.90 -20.94 -13.17
C VAL A 310 7.25 -21.45 -14.48
N ASN A 311 7.91 -22.39 -15.18
CA ASN A 311 7.25 -23.09 -16.26
C ASN A 311 6.20 -24.07 -15.71
N THR A 312 4.92 -23.77 -15.93
CA THR A 312 3.79 -24.52 -15.42
C THR A 312 3.20 -25.50 -16.44
N ASP A 313 3.80 -25.66 -17.62
CA ASP A 313 3.29 -26.55 -18.66
C ASP A 313 3.27 -28.01 -18.18
N GLY A 314 2.10 -28.61 -18.17
CA GLY A 314 1.88 -30.00 -17.72
C GLY A 314 1.86 -30.22 -16.20
N MET A 315 2.00 -29.15 -15.40
CA MET A 315 1.88 -29.26 -13.94
C MET A 315 0.43 -29.54 -13.52
N SER A 316 0.27 -30.42 -12.54
CA SER A 316 -0.95 -30.54 -11.76
C SER A 316 -1.16 -29.29 -10.89
N VAL A 317 -2.38 -29.12 -10.37
CA VAL A 317 -2.67 -28.00 -9.44
C VAL A 317 -1.80 -28.11 -8.18
N ASP A 318 -1.55 -29.32 -7.68
CA ASP A 318 -0.73 -29.53 -6.48
C ASP A 318 0.73 -29.14 -6.69
N GLU A 319 1.30 -29.49 -7.84
CA GLU A 319 2.64 -29.03 -8.23
C GLU A 319 2.68 -27.52 -8.40
N GLY A 320 1.65 -26.91 -8.97
CA GLY A 320 1.52 -25.45 -9.10
C GLY A 320 1.45 -24.74 -7.75
N VAL A 321 0.72 -25.29 -6.78
CA VAL A 321 0.68 -24.78 -5.39
C VAL A 321 2.08 -24.79 -4.77
N ALA A 322 2.75 -25.95 -4.79
CA ALA A 322 4.09 -26.08 -4.23
C ALA A 322 5.11 -25.12 -4.90
N ALA A 323 5.03 -25.00 -6.23
CA ALA A 323 5.89 -24.14 -7.00
C ALA A 323 5.66 -22.65 -6.71
N ALA A 324 4.40 -22.21 -6.59
CA ALA A 324 4.07 -20.82 -6.27
C ALA A 324 4.60 -20.41 -4.88
N ILE A 325 4.32 -21.23 -3.86
CA ILE A 325 4.76 -20.97 -2.49
C ILE A 325 6.29 -20.94 -2.41
N LYS A 326 6.95 -21.92 -3.07
CA LYS A 326 8.41 -21.95 -3.13
C LYS A 326 8.99 -20.71 -3.79
N ALA A 327 8.46 -20.27 -4.93
CA ALA A 327 8.96 -19.12 -5.67
C ALA A 327 8.84 -17.82 -4.83
N VAL A 328 7.74 -17.64 -4.12
CA VAL A 328 7.54 -16.49 -3.21
C VAL A 328 8.52 -16.55 -2.03
N ARG A 329 8.70 -17.72 -1.42
CA ARG A 329 9.65 -17.90 -0.32
C ARG A 329 11.10 -17.67 -0.76
N ASP A 330 11.50 -18.19 -1.92
CA ASP A 330 12.84 -18.00 -2.47
C ASP A 330 13.11 -16.50 -2.75
N LEU A 331 12.14 -15.77 -3.30
CA LEU A 331 12.26 -14.33 -3.51
C LEU A 331 12.42 -13.59 -2.18
N SER A 332 11.58 -13.90 -1.18
CA SER A 332 11.64 -13.31 0.17
C SER A 332 13.03 -13.51 0.81
N ILE A 333 13.57 -14.72 0.74
CA ILE A 333 14.91 -15.03 1.26
C ILE A 333 15.98 -14.26 0.49
N SER A 334 15.88 -14.19 -0.85
CA SER A 334 16.88 -13.54 -1.71
C SER A 334 17.04 -12.04 -1.45
N VAL A 335 16.01 -11.40 -0.89
CA VAL A 335 16.02 -9.98 -0.52
C VAL A 335 16.11 -9.75 0.99
N ASN A 336 16.52 -10.78 1.75
CA ASN A 336 16.80 -10.73 3.17
C ASN A 336 15.62 -10.34 4.08
N ILE A 337 14.42 -10.81 3.78
CA ILE A 337 13.29 -10.68 4.69
C ILE A 337 13.42 -11.71 5.83
N PRO A 338 13.16 -11.32 7.10
CA PRO A 338 13.05 -12.28 8.21
C PRO A 338 12.03 -13.39 7.89
N GLN A 339 12.36 -14.61 8.29
CA GLN A 339 11.51 -15.76 7.99
C GLN A 339 10.65 -16.20 9.18
N HIS A 340 10.98 -15.71 10.39
CA HIS A 340 10.28 -16.07 11.62
C HIS A 340 9.90 -14.84 12.44
N LEU A 341 8.76 -14.91 13.13
CA LEU A 341 8.25 -13.83 13.99
C LEU A 341 9.20 -13.53 15.16
N SER A 342 9.93 -14.53 15.64
CA SER A 342 10.94 -14.35 16.69
C SER A 342 12.09 -13.45 16.25
N GLU A 343 12.42 -13.41 14.95
CA GLU A 343 13.47 -12.54 14.40
C GLU A 343 13.09 -11.05 14.42
N ILE A 344 11.80 -10.76 14.46
CA ILE A 344 11.28 -9.38 14.55
C ILE A 344 10.80 -9.01 15.96
N GLY A 345 11.17 -9.83 16.97
CA GLY A 345 10.95 -9.54 18.39
C GLY A 345 9.54 -9.86 18.91
N VAL A 346 8.71 -10.54 18.14
CA VAL A 346 7.40 -11.01 18.60
C VAL A 346 7.57 -12.01 19.73
N LYS A 347 6.72 -11.93 20.75
CA LYS A 347 6.73 -12.83 21.90
C LYS A 347 5.66 -13.89 21.77
N LYS A 348 5.99 -15.10 22.21
CA LYS A 348 5.08 -16.23 22.10
C LYS A 348 3.82 -16.08 22.93
N GLU A 349 3.94 -15.42 24.07
CA GLU A 349 2.81 -15.13 24.96
C GLU A 349 1.74 -14.21 24.34
N ASP A 350 2.08 -13.41 23.33
CA ASP A 350 1.17 -12.44 22.70
C ASP A 350 0.44 -13.02 21.48
N LEU A 351 0.76 -14.26 21.03
CA LEU A 351 0.22 -14.81 19.79
C LEU A 351 -1.30 -14.95 19.79
N HIS A 352 -1.90 -15.24 20.94
CA HIS A 352 -3.35 -15.31 21.08
C HIS A 352 -4.01 -13.93 20.88
N ASP A 353 -3.49 -12.90 21.57
CA ASP A 353 -4.03 -11.54 21.47
C ASP A 353 -3.87 -10.97 20.05
N LEU A 354 -2.74 -11.26 19.41
CA LEU A 354 -2.50 -10.94 17.98
C LEU A 354 -3.53 -11.64 17.09
N ALA A 355 -3.86 -12.93 17.36
CA ALA A 355 -4.84 -13.68 16.59
C ALA A 355 -6.26 -13.13 16.74
N VAL A 356 -6.65 -12.74 17.94
CA VAL A 356 -7.94 -12.08 18.22
C VAL A 356 -8.03 -10.74 17.48
N ALA A 357 -6.96 -9.93 17.51
CA ALA A 357 -6.92 -8.65 16.82
C ALA A 357 -6.99 -8.84 15.30
N ALA A 358 -6.24 -9.80 14.74
CA ALA A 358 -6.25 -10.14 13.32
C ALA A 358 -7.61 -10.65 12.85
N PHE A 359 -8.28 -11.49 13.62
CA PHE A 359 -9.60 -12.02 13.26
C PHE A 359 -10.65 -10.90 13.13
N ASN A 360 -10.55 -9.87 13.94
CA ASN A 360 -11.45 -8.71 13.91
C ASN A 360 -11.05 -7.64 12.87
N ASP A 361 -9.99 -7.86 12.11
CA ASP A 361 -9.55 -6.93 11.07
C ASP A 361 -10.48 -6.97 9.85
N VAL A 362 -10.64 -5.83 9.18
CA VAL A 362 -11.52 -5.66 8.02
C VAL A 362 -11.11 -6.55 6.84
N CYS A 363 -9.82 -6.85 6.69
CA CYS A 363 -9.30 -7.67 5.59
C CYS A 363 -9.65 -9.15 5.74
N THR A 364 -9.95 -9.62 6.95
CA THR A 364 -10.23 -11.05 7.23
C THR A 364 -11.40 -11.58 6.40
N GLY A 365 -12.42 -10.75 6.17
CA GLY A 365 -13.58 -11.11 5.35
C GLY A 365 -13.27 -11.36 3.86
N GLY A 366 -12.12 -10.90 3.38
CA GLY A 366 -11.65 -11.11 1.99
C GLY A 366 -10.81 -12.39 1.80
N ASN A 367 -10.55 -13.16 2.86
CA ASN A 367 -9.76 -14.38 2.73
C ASN A 367 -10.52 -15.50 1.99
N PRO A 368 -9.90 -16.22 1.03
CA PRO A 368 -10.59 -17.23 0.24
C PRO A 368 -10.96 -18.49 1.04
N ARG A 369 -10.30 -18.74 2.17
CA ARG A 369 -10.61 -19.82 3.11
C ARG A 369 -11.23 -19.25 4.38
N PRO A 370 -12.39 -19.74 4.84
CA PRO A 370 -12.93 -19.37 6.14
C PRO A 370 -11.89 -19.58 7.25
N THR A 371 -11.83 -18.64 8.18
CA THR A 371 -10.78 -18.58 9.18
C THR A 371 -11.38 -18.32 10.56
N SER A 372 -10.77 -18.88 11.59
CA SER A 372 -11.10 -18.64 13.02
C SER A 372 -9.90 -18.05 13.75
N VAL A 373 -10.12 -17.59 14.99
CA VAL A 373 -9.02 -17.14 15.87
C VAL A 373 -8.00 -18.25 16.07
N GLU A 374 -8.45 -19.48 16.25
CA GLU A 374 -7.60 -20.66 16.46
C GLU A 374 -6.75 -20.98 15.21
N ASP A 375 -7.28 -20.77 14.01
CA ASP A 375 -6.51 -20.97 12.77
C ASP A 375 -5.42 -19.90 12.62
N ILE A 376 -5.74 -18.64 12.91
CA ILE A 376 -4.77 -17.53 12.88
C ILE A 376 -3.68 -17.74 13.95
N GLU A 377 -4.06 -18.15 15.15
CA GLU A 377 -3.08 -18.47 16.22
C GLU A 377 -2.14 -19.59 15.81
N LYS A 378 -2.65 -20.65 15.16
CA LYS A 378 -1.81 -21.72 14.58
C LYS A 378 -0.85 -21.18 13.52
N LEU A 379 -1.32 -20.31 12.64
CA LEU A 379 -0.47 -19.68 11.62
C LEU A 379 0.65 -18.84 12.26
N TYR A 380 0.35 -18.05 13.28
CA TYR A 380 1.37 -17.34 14.05
C TYR A 380 2.35 -18.30 14.73
N ASN A 381 1.88 -19.41 15.29
CA ASN A 381 2.76 -20.41 15.91
C ASN A 381 3.68 -21.09 14.88
N ILE A 382 3.21 -21.34 13.65
CA ILE A 382 4.02 -21.94 12.58
C ILE A 382 5.07 -20.92 12.08
N ALA A 383 4.71 -19.64 12.04
CA ALA A 383 5.61 -18.57 11.61
C ALA A 383 6.58 -18.10 12.71
N PHE A 384 6.40 -18.56 13.98
CA PHE A 384 7.25 -18.19 15.12
C PHE A 384 8.57 -18.92 15.11
#